data_d565efd950124bcca5a5b604609757f8
#
_entry.id   d565efd950124bcca5a5b604609757f8
#
_cell.length_a   1.000
_cell.length_b   1.000
_cell.length_c   1.000
_cell.angle_alpha   90.00
_cell.angle_beta   90.00
_cell.angle_gamma   90.00
#
_symmetry.space_group_name_H-M   'P 1'
#
loop_
_entity.id
_entity.type
_entity.pdbx_description
1 polymer ?
#
loop_
_entity_poly.entity_id
_entity_poly.type
_entity_poly.pdbx_seq_one_letter_code
_entity_poly.pdbx_strand_id
1 'polypeptide(L)'
;DLIFTGGSNQSRESSAAAIGVGGIHGMLKYLPEVESDKNTYRHAMHCILRSLMERYTAPEIKPGNPVLLHGVYSWHSGKGVDEGNIWGDYYYMEALIRFYKDWNLYW
;
A
#
# COMPACT_ATOMS: atom_id res chain seq x y z
N ASP A 1 -13.84 -16.85 1.36
CA ASP A 1 -14.48 -15.65 1.86
C ASP A 1 -13.46 -14.53 1.94
N LEU A 2 -13.65 -13.49 1.13
CA LEU A 2 -12.69 -12.40 0.99
C LEU A 2 -12.88 -11.28 2.01
N ILE A 3 -13.74 -11.48 2.98
CA ILE A 3 -14.00 -10.46 3.99
C ILE A 3 -13.06 -10.66 5.18
N PHE A 4 -11.99 -9.88 5.20
CA PHE A 4 -11.12 -9.78 6.36
C PHE A 4 -11.78 -8.87 7.39
N THR A 5 -12.27 -9.44 8.46
CA THR A 5 -12.73 -8.65 9.61
C THR A 5 -11.51 -8.24 10.44
N GLY A 6 -11.51 -7.00 10.92
CA GLY A 6 -10.47 -6.55 11.86
C GLY A 6 -10.41 -7.47 13.08
N GLY A 7 -9.20 -7.91 13.45
CA GLY A 7 -8.98 -8.85 14.55
C GLY A 7 -8.86 -10.31 14.14
N SER A 8 -8.93 -10.65 12.86
CA SER A 8 -8.58 -11.99 12.40
C SER A 8 -7.08 -12.26 12.58
N ASN A 9 -6.72 -13.53 12.88
CA ASN A 9 -5.32 -13.96 12.96
C ASN A 9 -4.69 -14.21 11.57
N GLN A 10 -5.31 -13.73 10.51
CA GLN A 10 -4.79 -13.88 9.15
C GLN A 10 -3.68 -12.88 8.89
N SER A 11 -2.69 -13.32 8.13
CA SER A 11 -1.60 -12.44 7.69
C SER A 11 -2.11 -11.29 6.87
N ARG A 12 -1.51 -10.12 7.07
CA ARG A 12 -1.82 -8.91 6.34
C ARG A 12 -0.93 -8.82 5.11
N GLU A 13 -1.46 -8.22 4.05
CA GLU A 13 -0.71 -8.01 2.81
C GLU A 13 -0.58 -6.51 2.56
N SER A 14 0.48 -5.93 3.10
CA SER A 14 0.74 -4.49 3.02
C SER A 14 1.10 -4.02 1.61
N SER A 15 1.72 -4.88 0.80
CA SER A 15 2.10 -4.51 -0.56
C SER A 15 0.87 -4.28 -1.45
N ALA A 16 -0.18 -5.08 -1.28
CA ALA A 16 -1.45 -4.86 -1.97
C ALA A 16 -2.08 -3.49 -1.61
N ALA A 17 -1.97 -3.08 -0.36
CA ALA A 17 -2.45 -1.77 0.07
C ALA A 17 -1.63 -0.62 -0.56
N ALA A 18 -0.30 -0.77 -0.65
CA ALA A 18 0.57 0.21 -1.31
C ALA A 18 0.26 0.33 -2.81
N ILE A 19 0.06 -0.79 -3.50
CA ILE A 19 -0.38 -0.83 -4.91
C ILE A 19 -1.74 -0.15 -5.05
N GLY A 20 -2.67 -0.43 -4.14
CA GLY A 20 -4.00 0.17 -4.12
C GLY A 20 -3.97 1.69 -4.01
N VAL A 21 -3.11 2.24 -3.16
CA VAL A 21 -2.91 3.71 -3.05
C VAL A 21 -2.46 4.28 -4.39
N GLY A 22 -1.46 3.68 -5.03
CA GLY A 22 -0.98 4.12 -6.35
C GLY A 22 -2.06 4.04 -7.43
N GLY A 23 -2.86 2.96 -7.42
CA GLY A 23 -3.97 2.77 -8.34
C GLY A 23 -5.07 3.82 -8.17
N ILE A 24 -5.50 4.09 -6.93
CA ILE A 24 -6.50 5.12 -6.64
C ILE A 24 -5.97 6.51 -7.03
N HIS A 25 -4.71 6.81 -6.70
CA HIS A 25 -4.09 8.07 -7.09
C HIS A 25 -4.11 8.28 -8.61
N GLY A 26 -3.76 7.25 -9.38
CA GLY A 26 -3.84 7.29 -10.84
C GLY A 26 -5.27 7.45 -11.36
N MET A 27 -6.21 6.70 -10.80
CA MET A 27 -7.63 6.75 -11.17
C MET A 27 -8.22 8.15 -10.96
N LEU A 28 -7.89 8.82 -9.85
CA LEU A 28 -8.42 10.15 -9.54
C LEU A 28 -8.11 11.20 -10.60
N LYS A 29 -7.03 11.04 -11.37
CA LYS A 29 -6.67 11.95 -12.47
C LYS A 29 -7.66 11.88 -13.63
N TYR A 30 -8.33 10.74 -13.81
CA TYR A 30 -9.27 10.50 -14.91
C TYR A 30 -10.73 10.69 -14.51
N LEU A 31 -11.05 10.78 -13.23
CA LEU A 31 -12.41 11.03 -12.77
C LEU A 31 -12.76 12.51 -12.92
N PRO A 32 -13.97 12.82 -13.47
CA PRO A 32 -14.47 14.19 -13.51
C PRO A 32 -14.61 14.80 -12.10
N GLU A 33 -14.43 16.10 -11.97
CA GLU A 33 -14.60 16.79 -10.69
C GLU A 33 -16.04 16.71 -10.14
N VAL A 34 -17.01 16.49 -11.02
CA VAL A 34 -18.43 16.31 -10.66
C VAL A 34 -18.76 14.90 -10.19
N GLU A 35 -17.80 13.96 -10.25
CA GLU A 35 -18.00 12.59 -9.74
C GLU A 35 -18.22 12.62 -8.24
N SER A 36 -19.41 12.16 -7.80
CA SER A 36 -19.82 12.23 -6.38
C SER A 36 -18.91 11.43 -5.45
N ASP A 37 -18.32 10.34 -5.94
CA ASP A 37 -17.48 9.45 -5.14
C ASP A 37 -15.99 9.83 -5.15
N LYS A 38 -15.61 10.85 -5.92
CA LYS A 38 -14.20 11.25 -6.05
C LYS A 38 -13.57 11.62 -4.71
N ASN A 39 -14.30 12.33 -3.86
CA ASN A 39 -13.83 12.67 -2.51
C ASN A 39 -13.75 11.44 -1.60
N THR A 40 -14.65 10.48 -1.76
CA THR A 40 -14.62 9.21 -1.03
C THR A 40 -13.37 8.41 -1.37
N TYR A 41 -13.03 8.29 -2.66
CA TYR A 41 -11.81 7.63 -3.11
C TYR A 41 -10.56 8.34 -2.62
N ARG A 42 -10.52 9.66 -2.68
CA ARG A 42 -9.40 10.46 -2.16
C ARG A 42 -9.22 10.24 -0.66
N HIS A 43 -10.29 10.26 0.10
CA HIS A 43 -10.25 10.02 1.54
C HIS A 43 -9.77 8.60 1.86
N ALA A 44 -10.29 7.60 1.17
CA ALA A 44 -9.88 6.20 1.34
C ALA A 44 -8.38 6.03 1.07
N MET A 45 -7.88 6.62 -0.02
CA MET A 45 -6.46 6.60 -0.37
C MET A 45 -5.58 7.18 0.74
N HIS A 46 -5.95 8.33 1.29
CA HIS A 46 -5.22 8.96 2.40
C HIS A 46 -5.27 8.11 3.68
N CYS A 47 -6.41 7.50 3.99
CA CYS A 47 -6.54 6.62 5.14
C CYS A 47 -5.65 5.37 5.02
N ILE A 48 -5.61 4.75 3.83
CA ILE A 48 -4.75 3.60 3.57
C ILE A 48 -3.28 3.99 3.71
N LEU A 49 -2.86 5.08 3.05
CA LEU A 49 -1.46 5.53 3.11
C LEU A 49 -1.05 5.88 4.53
N ARG A 50 -1.89 6.58 5.27
CA ARG A 50 -1.64 6.90 6.67
C ARG A 50 -1.48 5.65 7.53
N SER A 51 -2.34 4.65 7.34
CA SER A 51 -2.24 3.37 8.04
C SER A 51 -0.92 2.66 7.74
N LEU A 52 -0.47 2.66 6.47
CA LEU A 52 0.83 2.10 6.10
C LEU A 52 1.97 2.83 6.81
N MET A 53 1.95 4.15 6.82
CA MET A 53 3.00 4.98 7.44
C MET A 53 3.08 4.77 8.96
N GLU A 54 1.94 4.69 9.62
CA GLU A 54 1.88 4.63 11.10
C GLU A 54 2.10 3.21 11.67
N ARG A 55 1.75 2.17 10.92
CA ARG A 55 1.64 0.81 11.46
C ARG A 55 2.42 -0.27 10.71
N TYR A 56 2.89 0.02 9.51
CA TYR A 56 3.47 -0.98 8.61
C TYR A 56 4.89 -0.66 8.16
N THR A 57 5.49 0.40 8.67
CA THR A 57 6.88 0.74 8.41
C THR A 57 7.80 0.23 9.50
N ALA A 58 9.03 -0.10 9.12
CA ALA A 58 10.05 -0.47 10.08
C ALA A 58 10.36 0.72 11.01
N PRO A 59 10.48 0.50 12.34
CA PRO A 59 10.77 1.58 13.30
C PRO A 59 12.15 2.19 13.11
N GLU A 60 13.07 1.41 12.55
CA GLU A 60 14.42 1.85 12.23
C GLU A 60 14.80 1.40 10.83
N ILE A 61 15.41 2.30 10.06
CA ILE A 61 15.98 1.97 8.76
C ILE A 61 17.37 1.43 8.98
N LYS A 62 17.55 0.12 8.75
CA LYS A 62 18.86 -0.54 8.80
C LYS A 62 19.17 -1.15 7.43
N PRO A 63 20.43 -1.14 6.98
CA PRO A 63 20.81 -1.83 5.75
C PRO A 63 20.34 -3.28 5.74
N GLY A 64 19.68 -3.70 4.67
CA GLY A 64 19.14 -5.05 4.51
C GLY A 64 17.74 -5.27 5.09
N ASN A 65 17.18 -4.31 5.84
CA ASN A 65 15.82 -4.41 6.33
C ASN A 65 14.83 -3.81 5.31
N PRO A 66 13.62 -4.36 5.22
CA PRO A 66 12.55 -3.77 4.41
C PRO A 66 12.08 -2.46 5.02
N VAL A 67 11.57 -1.56 4.19
CA VAL A 67 10.89 -0.33 4.62
C VAL A 67 9.47 -0.65 5.04
N LEU A 68 8.76 -1.43 4.22
CA LEU A 68 7.39 -1.85 4.46
C LEU A 68 7.35 -3.28 5.01
N LEU A 69 6.71 -3.44 6.16
CA LEU A 69 6.54 -4.71 6.86
C LEU A 69 5.20 -5.37 6.52
N HIS A 70 5.04 -6.61 6.95
CA HIS A 70 3.77 -7.36 6.88
C HIS A 70 3.30 -7.64 5.44
N GLY A 71 4.23 -7.97 4.55
CA GLY A 71 3.93 -8.50 3.23
C GLY A 71 3.80 -10.01 3.22
N VAL A 72 3.24 -10.56 2.13
CA VAL A 72 3.14 -12.00 1.92
C VAL A 72 3.69 -12.35 0.53
N TYR A 73 4.68 -13.22 0.48
CA TYR A 73 5.19 -13.74 -0.79
C TYR A 73 4.34 -14.89 -1.32
N SER A 74 4.13 -15.90 -0.50
CA SER A 74 3.33 -17.07 -0.88
C SER A 74 2.65 -17.67 0.33
N TRP A 75 1.37 -17.39 0.48
CA TRP A 75 0.56 -17.93 1.55
C TRP A 75 0.52 -19.46 1.56
N HIS A 76 0.25 -20.04 0.40
CA HIS A 76 0.09 -21.49 0.27
C HIS A 76 1.35 -22.29 0.58
N SER A 77 2.53 -21.75 0.29
CA SER A 77 3.81 -22.39 0.60
C SER A 77 4.36 -22.03 1.97
N GLY A 78 3.74 -21.08 2.68
CA GLY A 78 4.23 -20.57 3.95
C GLY A 78 5.53 -19.76 3.84
N LYS A 79 5.90 -19.30 2.63
CA LYS A 79 7.15 -18.56 2.40
C LYS A 79 6.90 -17.06 2.40
N GLY A 80 7.73 -16.34 3.12
CA GLY A 80 7.65 -14.89 3.21
C GLY A 80 6.30 -14.39 3.70
N VAL A 81 5.74 -15.07 4.69
CA VAL A 81 4.47 -14.69 5.33
C VAL A 81 4.78 -13.77 6.49
N ASP A 82 4.14 -12.60 6.50
CA ASP A 82 4.37 -11.55 7.50
C ASP A 82 5.80 -10.98 7.47
N GLU A 83 6.38 -10.90 6.27
CA GLU A 83 7.72 -10.39 6.03
C GLU A 83 7.68 -9.17 5.10
N GLY A 84 8.80 -8.44 4.99
CA GLY A 84 8.96 -7.43 3.95
C GLY A 84 9.36 -8.06 2.63
N ASN A 85 8.97 -7.41 1.53
CA ASN A 85 9.35 -7.82 0.19
C ASN A 85 9.67 -6.60 -0.69
N ILE A 86 10.46 -6.84 -1.73
CA ILE A 86 10.98 -5.74 -2.54
C ILE A 86 9.89 -4.99 -3.32
N TRP A 87 8.85 -5.67 -3.75
CA TRP A 87 7.74 -4.97 -4.42
C TRP A 87 6.88 -4.16 -3.44
N GLY A 88 6.76 -4.60 -2.19
CA GLY A 88 6.15 -3.81 -1.12
C GLY A 88 6.89 -2.49 -0.92
N ASP A 89 8.21 -2.55 -0.78
CA ASP A 89 9.07 -1.37 -0.66
C ASP A 89 8.96 -0.47 -1.89
N TYR A 90 9.02 -1.05 -3.09
CA TYR A 90 8.92 -0.30 -4.34
C TYR A 90 7.59 0.45 -4.45
N TYR A 91 6.47 -0.24 -4.31
CA TYR A 91 5.15 0.38 -4.46
C TYR A 91 4.81 1.36 -3.33
N TYR A 92 5.30 1.11 -2.12
CA TYR A 92 5.16 2.05 -1.02
C TYR A 92 5.94 3.35 -1.29
N MET A 93 7.19 3.25 -1.71
CA MET A 93 8.00 4.43 -2.07
C MET A 93 7.42 5.15 -3.30
N GLU A 94 6.91 4.43 -4.27
CA GLU A 94 6.23 5.03 -5.42
C GLU A 94 4.95 5.75 -5.00
N ALA A 95 4.14 5.18 -4.12
CA ALA A 95 2.97 5.85 -3.56
C ALA A 95 3.35 7.18 -2.89
N LEU A 96 4.40 7.17 -2.05
CA LEU A 96 4.87 8.37 -1.37
C LEU A 96 5.36 9.45 -2.35
N ILE A 97 6.15 9.07 -3.35
CA ILE A 97 6.71 10.05 -4.29
C ILE A 97 5.65 10.69 -5.18
N ARG A 98 4.56 10.00 -5.47
CA ARG A 98 3.42 10.53 -6.23
C ARG A 98 2.71 11.68 -5.48
N PHE A 99 2.77 11.71 -4.17
CA PHE A 99 2.26 12.83 -3.35
C PHE A 99 3.26 13.96 -3.23
N TYR A 100 4.54 13.65 -3.40
CA TYR A 100 5.62 14.64 -3.26
C TYR A 100 5.85 15.45 -4.54
N LYS A 101 5.76 14.80 -5.71
CA LYS A 101 5.99 15.44 -7.02
C LYS A 101 5.31 14.65 -8.14
N ASP A 102 5.22 15.27 -9.31
CA ASP A 102 4.85 14.57 -10.54
C ASP A 102 5.87 13.47 -10.82
N TRP A 103 5.37 12.25 -10.97
CA TRP A 103 6.17 11.05 -11.13
C TRP A 103 5.82 10.34 -12.41
N ASN A 104 6.81 10.04 -13.23
CA ASN A 104 6.64 9.23 -14.44
C ASN A 104 6.56 7.76 -14.04
N LEU A 105 5.51 7.09 -14.51
CA LEU A 105 5.35 5.66 -14.32
C LEU A 105 6.33 4.90 -15.21
N TYR A 106 6.96 3.88 -14.66
CA TYR A 106 7.87 2.98 -15.38
C TYR A 106 7.22 1.65 -15.76
N TRP A 107 5.95 1.52 -15.50
CA TRP A 107 5.16 0.31 -15.75
C TRP A 107 3.76 0.64 -16.25
#